data_1c526fabcac0bad3cddb00ba671e5b8c
#
_entry.id   1c526fabcac0bad3cddb00ba671e5b8c
#
_cell.length_a   1.000
_cell.length_b   1.000
_cell.length_c   1.000
_cell.angle_alpha   90.00
_cell.angle_beta   90.00
_cell.angle_gamma   90.00
#
_symmetry.space_group_name_H-M   'P 1'
#
loop_
_entity.id
_entity.type
_entity.pdbx_description
1 polymer ?
#
loop_
_entity_poly.entity_id
_entity_poly.type
_entity_poly.pdbx_seq_one_letter_code
_entity_poly.pdbx_strand_id
1 'polypeptide(L)'
;MSSPVATVPAAPSAQALSHFEDSLRFETDCWDVHHSLATGQRDFVLLDVRGPEAFARGHVPGAVHLPHGKITEGTMREYPADTLFVTYCAGPHCNGATRGAIRLARLGRPAKIMIGGVTGWLDEGFALEAIEQAHA
;
A
#
# COMPACT_ATOMS: atom_id res chain seq x y z
N MET A 1 34.21 9.13 -20.36
CA MET A 1 33.09 9.83 -19.69
C MET A 1 32.05 8.82 -19.25
N SER A 2 31.65 8.86 -18.00
CA SER A 2 30.60 7.99 -17.53
C SER A 2 29.20 8.61 -17.80
N SER A 3 28.21 7.74 -17.98
CA SER A 3 26.81 8.15 -18.09
C SER A 3 26.32 8.71 -16.76
N PRO A 4 25.20 9.48 -16.75
CA PRO A 4 24.58 9.89 -15.50
C PRO A 4 24.20 8.70 -14.59
N VAL A 5 23.94 7.53 -15.18
CA VAL A 5 23.62 6.31 -14.42
C VAL A 5 24.86 5.78 -13.67
N ALA A 6 26.02 5.82 -14.29
CA ALA A 6 27.25 5.26 -13.73
C ALA A 6 28.08 6.28 -12.95
N THR A 7 27.73 7.57 -12.98
CA THR A 7 28.49 8.64 -12.31
C THR A 7 28.56 8.43 -10.79
N VAL A 8 27.48 8.00 -10.18
CA VAL A 8 27.48 7.56 -8.79
C VAL A 8 27.68 6.04 -8.80
N PRO A 9 28.77 5.53 -8.22
CA PRO A 9 29.02 4.08 -8.21
C PRO A 9 27.93 3.33 -7.46
N ALA A 10 27.63 2.11 -7.93
CA ALA A 10 26.75 1.22 -7.17
C ALA A 10 27.37 0.88 -5.82
N ALA A 11 26.54 0.67 -4.82
CA ALA A 11 26.97 0.22 -3.50
C ALA A 11 27.63 -1.17 -3.61
N PRO A 12 28.54 -1.52 -2.67
CA PRO A 12 29.07 -2.87 -2.60
C PRO A 12 27.95 -3.91 -2.55
N SER A 13 28.14 -5.05 -3.21
CA SER A 13 27.09 -6.06 -3.37
C SER A 13 26.46 -6.53 -2.06
N ALA A 14 27.24 -6.69 -1.00
CA ALA A 14 26.71 -7.12 0.30
C ALA A 14 25.76 -6.07 0.91
N GLN A 15 26.12 -4.80 0.78
CA GLN A 15 25.27 -3.69 1.25
C GLN A 15 24.03 -3.57 0.38
N ALA A 16 24.17 -3.68 -0.93
CA ALA A 16 23.07 -3.62 -1.87
C ALA A 16 22.07 -4.75 -1.63
N LEU A 17 22.56 -5.97 -1.41
CA LEU A 17 21.71 -7.13 -1.11
C LEU A 17 20.85 -6.88 0.14
N SER A 18 21.48 -6.42 1.22
CA SER A 18 20.77 -6.12 2.46
C SER A 18 19.70 -5.06 2.25
N HIS A 19 20.03 -3.98 1.54
CA HIS A 19 19.09 -2.89 1.27
C HIS A 19 17.90 -3.37 0.44
N PHE A 20 18.15 -4.12 -0.63
CA PHE A 20 17.08 -4.57 -1.53
C PHE A 20 16.18 -5.63 -0.86
N GLU A 21 16.75 -6.53 -0.09
CA GLU A 21 15.97 -7.49 0.70
C GLU A 21 15.11 -6.77 1.75
N ASP A 22 15.65 -5.75 2.39
CA ASP A 22 14.91 -4.96 3.38
C ASP A 22 13.70 -4.26 2.75
N SER A 23 13.81 -3.79 1.51
CA SER A 23 12.68 -3.12 0.86
C SER A 23 11.43 -3.99 0.82
N LEU A 24 11.57 -5.30 0.69
CA LEU A 24 10.45 -6.25 0.69
C LEU A 24 9.79 -6.40 2.07
N ARG A 25 10.44 -5.92 3.11
CA ARG A 25 9.88 -5.89 4.47
C ARG A 25 9.00 -4.67 4.71
N PHE A 26 9.15 -3.64 3.87
CA PHE A 26 8.42 -2.37 3.97
C PHE A 26 7.39 -2.19 2.86
N GLU A 27 7.60 -2.86 1.73
CA GLU A 27 6.80 -2.65 0.52
C GLU A 27 6.32 -3.97 -0.07
N THR A 28 5.15 -3.90 -0.70
CA THR A 28 4.63 -4.89 -1.63
C THR A 28 4.19 -4.14 -2.90
N ASP A 29 3.66 -4.84 -3.89
CA ASP A 29 3.23 -4.22 -5.14
C ASP A 29 1.82 -4.66 -5.54
N CYS A 30 1.30 -4.06 -6.60
CA CYS A 30 -0.05 -4.32 -7.07
C CYS A 30 -0.20 -5.76 -7.56
N TRP A 31 0.85 -6.32 -8.19
CA TRP A 31 0.79 -7.68 -8.71
C TRP A 31 0.65 -8.72 -7.59
N ASP A 32 1.47 -8.59 -6.54
CA ASP A 32 1.44 -9.52 -5.40
C ASP A 32 0.12 -9.43 -4.63
N VAL A 33 -0.38 -8.19 -4.43
CA VAL A 33 -1.67 -7.98 -3.78
C VAL A 33 -2.79 -8.60 -4.60
N HIS A 34 -2.83 -8.33 -5.91
CA HIS A 34 -3.86 -8.89 -6.80
C HIS A 34 -3.80 -10.42 -6.80
N HIS A 35 -2.62 -10.99 -6.92
CA HIS A 35 -2.43 -12.45 -6.92
C HIS A 35 -2.92 -13.07 -5.61
N SER A 36 -2.58 -12.46 -4.47
CA SER A 36 -3.00 -12.93 -3.16
C SER A 36 -4.51 -12.89 -2.99
N LEU A 37 -5.15 -11.80 -3.43
CA LEU A 37 -6.61 -11.68 -3.38
C LEU A 37 -7.28 -12.70 -4.30
N ALA A 38 -6.75 -12.88 -5.51
CA ALA A 38 -7.31 -13.81 -6.50
C ALA A 38 -7.19 -15.27 -6.08
N THR A 39 -6.16 -15.63 -5.32
CA THR A 39 -5.94 -17.00 -4.82
C THR A 39 -6.51 -17.25 -3.43
N GLY A 40 -7.19 -16.27 -2.84
CA GLY A 40 -7.82 -16.39 -1.53
C GLY A 40 -6.85 -16.32 -0.35
N GLN A 41 -5.60 -15.91 -0.58
CA GLN A 41 -4.60 -15.74 0.46
C GLN A 41 -4.71 -14.34 1.07
N ARG A 42 -5.60 -14.20 2.05
CA ARG A 42 -5.94 -12.90 2.66
C ARG A 42 -5.39 -12.80 4.07
N ASP A 43 -4.09 -12.98 4.21
CA ASP A 43 -3.37 -12.85 5.46
C ASP A 43 -2.92 -11.41 5.74
N PHE A 44 -3.63 -10.44 5.18
CA PHE A 44 -3.43 -9.01 5.38
C PHE A 44 -4.74 -8.25 5.23
N VAL A 45 -4.78 -7.04 5.76
CA VAL A 45 -5.89 -6.10 5.55
C VAL A 45 -5.39 -4.97 4.65
N LEU A 46 -6.02 -4.81 3.50
CA LEU A 46 -5.68 -3.76 2.54
C LEU A 46 -6.46 -2.49 2.90
N LEU A 47 -5.76 -1.41 3.18
CA LEU A 47 -6.35 -0.13 3.56
C LEU A 47 -6.19 0.88 2.44
N ASP A 48 -7.32 1.38 1.94
CA ASP A 48 -7.36 2.58 1.10
C ASP A 48 -7.36 3.78 2.03
N VAL A 49 -6.27 4.54 2.02
CA VAL A 49 -6.06 5.65 2.96
C VAL A 49 -6.41 7.01 2.36
N ARG A 50 -7.06 7.01 1.19
CA ARG A 50 -7.55 8.22 0.53
C ARG A 50 -8.84 8.71 1.17
N GLY A 51 -9.32 9.87 0.72
CA GLY A 51 -10.59 10.42 1.17
C GLY A 51 -11.79 9.64 0.63
N PRO A 52 -12.99 9.89 1.19
CA PRO A 52 -14.20 9.11 0.86
C PRO A 52 -14.65 9.24 -0.59
N GLU A 53 -14.48 10.40 -1.20
CA GLU A 53 -14.88 10.60 -2.59
C GLU A 53 -14.02 9.77 -3.55
N ALA A 54 -12.71 9.75 -3.34
CA ALA A 54 -11.79 8.96 -4.15
C ALA A 54 -12.09 7.46 -4.01
N PHE A 55 -12.29 7.00 -2.79
CA PHE A 55 -12.67 5.60 -2.51
C PHE A 55 -13.97 5.23 -3.22
N ALA A 56 -14.99 6.07 -3.14
CA ALA A 56 -16.29 5.80 -3.76
C ALA A 56 -16.21 5.71 -5.28
N ARG A 57 -15.35 6.55 -5.91
CA ARG A 57 -15.19 6.53 -7.38
C ARG A 57 -14.49 5.28 -7.89
N GLY A 58 -13.62 4.71 -7.12
CA GLY A 58 -12.92 3.50 -7.49
C GLY A 58 -11.84 3.12 -6.48
N HIS A 59 -11.87 1.87 -6.04
CA HIS A 59 -10.91 1.33 -5.09
C HIS A 59 -10.59 -0.12 -5.44
N VAL A 60 -9.50 -0.62 -4.90
CA VAL A 60 -9.11 -2.02 -5.08
C VAL A 60 -10.17 -2.92 -4.44
N PRO A 61 -10.69 -3.94 -5.16
CA PRO A 61 -11.66 -4.86 -4.59
C PRO A 61 -11.16 -5.48 -3.28
N GLY A 62 -11.99 -5.45 -2.25
CA GLY A 62 -11.64 -5.98 -0.94
C GLY A 62 -10.92 -5.00 -0.02
N ALA A 63 -10.59 -3.80 -0.48
CA ALA A 63 -9.97 -2.79 0.36
C ALA A 63 -10.96 -2.25 1.39
N VAL A 64 -10.44 -2.01 2.60
CA VAL A 64 -11.16 -1.30 3.66
C VAL A 64 -10.83 0.18 3.55
N HIS A 65 -11.85 1.02 3.57
CA HIS A 65 -11.65 2.47 3.54
C HIS A 65 -11.31 2.99 4.93
N LEU A 66 -10.11 3.53 5.07
CA LEU A 66 -9.68 4.17 6.31
C LEU A 66 -8.69 5.30 5.98
N PRO A 67 -9.15 6.55 5.85
CA PRO A 67 -8.26 7.67 5.60
C PRO A 67 -7.10 7.70 6.58
N HIS A 68 -5.90 8.05 6.12
CA HIS A 68 -4.71 7.95 6.97
C HIS A 68 -4.84 8.73 8.28
N GLY A 69 -5.55 9.87 8.27
CA GLY A 69 -5.79 10.67 9.48
C GLY A 69 -6.71 10.00 10.50
N LYS A 70 -7.43 8.95 10.10
CA LYS A 70 -8.34 8.20 10.97
C LYS A 70 -7.75 6.88 11.47
N ILE A 71 -6.49 6.62 11.18
CA ILE A 71 -5.77 5.47 11.76
C ILE A 71 -5.37 5.85 13.17
N THR A 72 -6.14 5.35 14.14
CA THR A 72 -6.00 5.65 15.55
C THR A 72 -6.03 4.36 16.36
N GLU A 73 -5.66 4.45 17.62
CA GLU A 73 -5.77 3.31 18.53
C GLU A 73 -7.20 2.77 18.58
N GLY A 74 -8.19 3.68 18.58
CA GLY A 74 -9.60 3.30 18.60
C GLY A 74 -10.04 2.51 17.37
N THR A 75 -9.64 2.95 16.17
CA THR A 75 -10.03 2.26 14.94
C THR A 75 -9.31 0.93 14.75
N MET A 76 -8.14 0.75 15.41
CA MET A 76 -7.37 -0.49 15.32
C MET A 76 -7.80 -1.56 16.32
N ARG A 77 -8.63 -1.22 17.32
CA ARG A 77 -9.02 -2.15 18.38
C ARG A 77 -9.67 -3.43 17.91
N GLU A 78 -10.42 -3.37 16.81
CA GLU A 78 -11.13 -4.53 16.27
C GLU A 78 -10.21 -5.53 15.59
N TYR A 79 -8.96 -5.17 15.35
CA TYR A 79 -7.99 -6.04 14.68
C TYR A 79 -7.02 -6.65 15.69
N PRO A 80 -6.71 -7.95 15.56
CA PRO A 80 -5.64 -8.56 16.36
C PRO A 80 -4.32 -7.81 16.21
N ALA A 81 -3.49 -7.84 17.26
CA ALA A 81 -2.26 -7.07 17.31
C ALA A 81 -1.24 -7.45 16.21
N ASP A 82 -1.29 -8.69 15.73
CA ASP A 82 -0.40 -9.21 14.70
C ASP A 82 -0.93 -9.07 13.27
N THR A 83 -2.07 -8.41 13.09
CA THR A 83 -2.62 -8.17 11.75
C THR A 83 -1.65 -7.35 10.90
N LEU A 84 -1.32 -7.86 9.71
CA LEU A 84 -0.56 -7.10 8.73
C LEU A 84 -1.49 -6.16 7.97
N PHE A 85 -1.18 -4.88 7.98
CA PHE A 85 -1.88 -3.89 7.17
C PHE A 85 -1.05 -3.52 5.96
N VAL A 86 -1.72 -3.38 4.82
CA VAL A 86 -1.10 -2.88 3.59
C VAL A 86 -1.83 -1.62 3.20
N THR A 87 -1.13 -0.51 3.09
CA THR A 87 -1.71 0.79 2.74
C THR A 87 -1.48 1.12 1.27
N TYR A 88 -2.43 1.80 0.65
CA TYR A 88 -2.23 2.36 -0.68
C TYR A 88 -2.96 3.70 -0.81
N CYS A 89 -2.49 4.50 -1.76
CA CYS A 89 -3.01 5.82 -2.09
C CYS A 89 -3.25 5.93 -3.60
N ALA A 90 -3.34 7.13 -4.13
CA ALA A 90 -3.66 7.37 -5.55
C ALA A 90 -2.57 6.84 -6.49
N GLY A 91 -1.31 7.02 -6.16
CA GLY A 91 -0.20 6.61 -7.01
C GLY A 91 1.15 7.03 -6.44
N PRO A 92 2.23 6.86 -7.23
CA PRO A 92 3.60 7.14 -6.74
C PRO A 92 3.84 8.60 -6.32
N HIS A 93 3.04 9.52 -6.81
CA HIS A 93 3.13 10.94 -6.49
C HIS A 93 2.48 11.33 -5.17
N CYS A 94 1.79 10.39 -4.51
CA CYS A 94 1.02 10.64 -3.30
C CYS A 94 1.69 9.95 -2.12
N ASN A 95 1.90 10.69 -1.03
CA ASN A 95 2.52 10.15 0.18
C ASN A 95 1.49 9.63 1.22
N GLY A 96 0.22 9.55 0.86
CA GLY A 96 -0.83 9.11 1.79
C GLY A 96 -0.61 7.71 2.34
N ALA A 97 -0.16 6.78 1.48
CA ALA A 97 0.17 5.42 1.91
C ALA A 97 1.30 5.41 2.95
N THR A 98 2.33 6.22 2.74
CA THR A 98 3.44 6.38 3.69
C THR A 98 2.95 6.97 5.01
N ARG A 99 2.09 7.99 4.97
CA ARG A 99 1.51 8.58 6.18
C ARG A 99 0.67 7.57 6.96
N GLY A 100 -0.10 6.76 6.25
CA GLY A 100 -0.87 5.67 6.88
C GLY A 100 0.03 4.64 7.53
N ALA A 101 1.08 4.22 6.85
CA ALA A 101 2.06 3.27 7.38
C ALA A 101 2.78 3.83 8.62
N ILE A 102 3.12 5.12 8.62
CA ILE A 102 3.73 5.78 9.79
C ILE A 102 2.79 5.70 11.00
N ARG A 103 1.51 5.99 10.81
CA ARG A 103 0.53 5.92 11.91
C ARG A 103 0.38 4.51 12.44
N LEU A 104 0.31 3.52 11.56
CA LEU A 104 0.27 2.11 11.96
C LEU A 104 1.51 1.70 12.75
N ALA A 105 2.69 2.08 12.26
CA ALA A 105 3.96 1.77 12.94
C ALA A 105 4.04 2.42 14.33
N ARG A 106 3.56 3.67 14.47
CA ARG A 106 3.51 4.35 15.78
C ARG A 106 2.61 3.63 16.77
N LEU A 107 1.59 2.94 16.28
CA LEU A 107 0.68 2.13 17.09
C LEU A 107 1.20 0.71 17.31
N GLY A 108 2.40 0.40 16.83
CA GLY A 108 3.00 -0.93 16.95
C GLY A 108 2.39 -1.97 16.01
N ARG A 109 1.70 -1.54 14.95
CA ARG A 109 1.04 -2.45 14.02
C ARG A 109 1.94 -2.78 12.85
N PRO A 110 2.02 -4.07 12.42
CA PRO A 110 2.74 -4.45 11.21
C PRO A 110 2.14 -3.78 9.98
N ALA A 111 2.99 -3.19 9.15
CA ALA A 111 2.53 -2.46 7.98
C ALA A 111 3.49 -2.60 6.81
N LYS A 112 2.92 -2.65 5.61
CA LYS A 112 3.62 -2.50 4.34
C LYS A 112 2.87 -1.52 3.47
N ILE A 113 3.55 -0.96 2.48
CA ILE A 113 2.94 -0.07 1.48
C ILE A 113 2.82 -0.85 0.17
N MET A 114 1.65 -0.80 -0.46
CA MET A 114 1.50 -1.25 -1.85
C MET A 114 1.97 -0.12 -2.76
N ILE A 115 3.18 -0.25 -3.28
CA ILE A 115 3.73 0.75 -4.18
C ILE A 115 2.93 0.82 -5.47
N GLY A 116 2.88 2.00 -6.07
CA GLY A 116 2.13 2.25 -7.30
C GLY A 116 0.70 2.73 -7.08
N GLY A 117 0.04 2.31 -6.00
CA GLY A 117 -1.31 2.74 -5.68
C GLY A 117 -2.32 2.42 -6.77
N VAL A 118 -3.36 3.25 -6.87
CA VAL A 118 -4.42 3.09 -7.90
C VAL A 118 -3.84 3.17 -9.30
N THR A 119 -2.93 4.10 -9.55
CA THR A 119 -2.27 4.23 -10.86
C THR A 119 -1.56 2.93 -11.26
N GLY A 120 -0.77 2.37 -10.35
CA GLY A 120 -0.07 1.10 -10.59
C GLY A 120 -1.04 -0.07 -10.79
N TRP A 121 -2.13 -0.09 -10.02
CA TRP A 121 -3.17 -1.11 -10.16
C TRP A 121 -3.78 -1.11 -11.56
N LEU A 122 -4.14 0.07 -12.06
CA LEU A 122 -4.70 0.23 -13.40
C LEU A 122 -3.67 -0.05 -14.50
N ASP A 123 -2.40 0.33 -14.29
CA ASP A 123 -1.32 0.06 -15.25
C ASP A 123 -1.10 -1.43 -15.45
N GLU A 124 -1.33 -2.24 -14.41
CA GLU A 124 -1.26 -3.71 -14.51
C GLU A 124 -2.50 -4.31 -15.20
N GLY A 125 -3.48 -3.50 -15.54
CA GLY A 125 -4.71 -3.96 -16.19
C GLY A 125 -5.75 -4.49 -15.21
N PHE A 126 -5.61 -4.23 -13.91
CA PHE A 126 -6.55 -4.71 -12.90
C PHE A 126 -7.71 -3.72 -12.74
N ALA A 127 -8.90 -4.25 -12.43
CA ALA A 127 -10.11 -3.45 -12.30
C ALA A 127 -10.31 -2.93 -10.88
N LEU A 128 -10.94 -1.77 -10.77
CA LEU A 128 -11.40 -1.19 -9.51
C LEU A 128 -12.90 -1.47 -9.33
N GLU A 129 -13.34 -1.42 -8.07
CA GLU A 129 -14.75 -1.36 -7.71
C GLU A 129 -15.14 0.06 -7.36
N ALA A 130 -16.38 0.43 -7.71
CA ALA A 130 -16.96 1.69 -7.29
C ALA A 130 -18.13 1.43 -6.35
N ILE A 131 -18.37 2.35 -5.42
CA ILE A 131 -19.58 2.31 -4.60
C ILE A 131 -20.71 2.84 -5.46
N GLU A 132 -21.77 2.03 -5.63
CA GLU A 132 -23.00 2.49 -6.27
C GLU A 132 -23.63 3.57 -5.41
N GLN A 133 -23.84 4.74 -6.00
CA GLN A 133 -24.57 5.77 -5.33
C GLN A 133 -26.06 5.43 -5.41
N ALA A 134 -26.72 5.37 -4.24
CA ALA A 134 -28.17 5.28 -4.22
C ALA A 134 -28.74 6.51 -4.90
N HIS A 135 -29.49 6.30 -5.97
CA HIS A 135 -30.23 7.38 -6.61
C HIS A 135 -31.41 7.73 -5.71
N ALA A 136 -31.37 8.95 -5.23
CA ALA A 136 -32.55 9.47 -4.52
C ALA A 136 -33.67 9.76 -5.51
#